data_e7601056a1a8225a7a33192315a4afab
#
_entry.id   e7601056a1a8225a7a33192315a4afab
#
_cell.length_a   1.000
_cell.length_b   1.000
_cell.length_c   1.000
_cell.angle_alpha   90.00
_cell.angle_beta   90.00
_cell.angle_gamma   90.00
#
_symmetry.space_group_name_H-M   'P 1'
#
loop_
_entity.id
_entity.type
_entity.pdbx_description
1 polymer ?
#
loop_
_entity_poly.entity_id
_entity_poly.type
_entity_poly.pdbx_seq_one_letter_code
_entity_poly.pdbx_strand_id
1 'polypeptide(L)'
;PADDRFLGAQADLSAKLFRAAAAESRGENVLISPLSIQLALTMTANGAAGETRREMEALLGGIPLGTLNEYLSAYADALPSGEGYKLALANSIWLRDTPTLRVEKEFLQTNADYYGAQVYKAAFDGQTLRDINEWVRQNTDGSIDRVLEELPDEARLYLINTLSFDAEWEAGYKAADVRSGAFTALSGARRRAGLMHSTESRYLNDGSATGFVKDYKGGKYSFAALLPNEGVELYDYIDALTGEKLLQTLADAKPISVEAAIPQFNCAYELELNAMLETLGIRRAFDEMQADFTAMAVSDEGNLYIGTAKHKTFIRIDRTGTKAGAATTVEMTNLGFGDPPAVTLDRPFVYMILDNATGLPILIGAVTDIQG
;
A
#
# COMPACT_ATOMS: atom_id res chain seq x y z
N PRO A 1 21.09 4.36 4.90
CA PRO A 1 20.48 3.31 5.69
C PRO A 1 19.32 3.92 6.45
N ALA A 2 18.14 3.29 6.37
CA ALA A 2 17.00 3.72 7.17
C ALA A 2 17.38 3.57 8.65
N ASP A 3 17.25 4.65 9.41
CA ASP A 3 17.45 4.59 10.85
C ASP A 3 16.16 4.17 11.55
N ASP A 4 16.25 3.76 12.84
CA ASP A 4 15.10 3.27 13.61
C ASP A 4 13.99 4.32 13.72
N ARG A 5 14.33 5.61 13.72
CA ARG A 5 13.34 6.70 13.76
C ARG A 5 12.53 6.75 12.47
N PHE A 6 13.18 6.63 11.31
CA PHE A 6 12.49 6.57 10.04
C PHE A 6 11.59 5.33 9.97
N LEU A 7 12.12 4.14 10.30
CA LEU A 7 11.33 2.90 10.28
C LEU A 7 10.12 2.96 11.20
N GLY A 8 10.28 3.47 12.42
CA GLY A 8 9.18 3.68 13.36
C GLY A 8 8.11 4.63 12.80
N ALA A 9 8.53 5.77 12.23
CA ALA A 9 7.61 6.74 11.62
C ALA A 9 6.85 6.14 10.43
N GLN A 10 7.51 5.30 9.61
CA GLN A 10 6.88 4.61 8.49
C GLN A 10 5.86 3.57 8.93
N ALA A 11 6.18 2.79 9.94
CA ALA A 11 5.27 1.81 10.50
C ALA A 11 4.04 2.48 11.13
N ASP A 12 4.24 3.58 11.87
CA ASP A 12 3.16 4.37 12.46
C ASP A 12 2.25 4.99 11.39
N LEU A 13 2.82 5.56 10.34
CA LEU A 13 2.05 6.09 9.22
C LEU A 13 1.25 4.98 8.53
N SER A 14 1.87 3.82 8.29
CA SER A 14 1.20 2.66 7.69
C SER A 14 -0.01 2.22 8.51
N ALA A 15 0.14 2.11 9.83
CA ALA A 15 -0.94 1.74 10.73
C ALA A 15 -2.06 2.81 10.75
N LYS A 16 -1.70 4.10 10.80
CA LYS A 16 -2.67 5.21 10.77
C LYS A 16 -3.48 5.23 9.48
N LEU A 17 -2.81 5.13 8.33
CA LEU A 17 -3.46 5.11 7.02
C LEU A 17 -4.38 3.88 6.88
N PHE A 18 -3.93 2.71 7.32
CA PHE A 18 -4.72 1.49 7.23
C PHE A 18 -5.98 1.55 8.11
N ARG A 19 -5.86 1.98 9.37
CA ARG A 19 -7.03 2.17 10.24
C ARG A 19 -8.04 3.15 9.65
N ALA A 20 -7.56 4.28 9.14
CA ALA A 20 -8.41 5.29 8.55
C ALA A 20 -9.12 4.77 7.28
N ALA A 21 -8.41 4.08 6.40
CA ALA A 21 -9.00 3.45 5.21
C ALA A 21 -10.05 2.37 5.57
N ALA A 22 -9.75 1.55 6.58
CA ALA A 22 -10.69 0.54 7.06
C ALA A 22 -11.95 1.14 7.70
N ALA A 23 -11.83 2.31 8.33
CA ALA A 23 -12.97 3.05 8.89
C ALA A 23 -13.86 3.66 7.79
N GLU A 24 -13.25 4.23 6.73
CA GLU A 24 -13.97 4.80 5.58
C GLU A 24 -14.72 3.74 4.77
N SER A 25 -14.13 2.55 4.60
CA SER A 25 -14.68 1.46 3.79
C SER A 25 -15.18 0.30 4.64
N ARG A 26 -15.87 0.60 5.73
CA ARG A 26 -16.34 -0.41 6.68
C ARG A 26 -17.29 -1.41 6.03
N GLY A 27 -16.96 -2.69 6.12
CA GLY A 27 -17.72 -3.78 5.50
C GLY A 27 -17.18 -4.24 4.15
N GLU A 28 -16.27 -3.50 3.55
CA GLU A 28 -15.63 -3.81 2.28
C GLU A 28 -14.21 -4.38 2.47
N ASN A 29 -13.70 -5.05 1.45
CA ASN A 29 -12.29 -5.37 1.38
C ASN A 29 -11.48 -4.09 1.23
N VAL A 30 -10.40 -3.97 1.97
CA VAL A 30 -9.51 -2.81 1.94
C VAL A 30 -8.11 -3.25 1.53
N LEU A 31 -7.49 -2.46 0.68
CA LEU A 31 -6.08 -2.63 0.33
C LEU A 31 -5.45 -1.28 0.06
N ILE A 32 -4.45 -0.91 0.83
CA ILE A 32 -3.69 0.31 0.58
C ILE A 32 -2.20 0.01 0.42
N SER A 33 -1.50 0.88 -0.28
CA SER A 33 -0.04 0.98 -0.26
C SER A 33 0.36 2.21 0.55
N PRO A 34 0.81 2.04 1.80
CA PRO A 34 1.28 3.16 2.61
C PRO A 34 2.44 3.90 1.95
N LEU A 35 3.37 3.16 1.33
CA LEU A 35 4.49 3.75 0.61
C LEU A 35 4.02 4.62 -0.57
N SER A 36 3.08 4.15 -1.36
CA SER A 36 2.53 4.91 -2.50
C SER A 36 1.85 6.21 -2.06
N ILE A 37 1.01 6.14 -1.02
CA ILE A 37 0.36 7.31 -0.44
C ILE A 37 1.40 8.30 0.10
N GLN A 38 2.41 7.79 0.81
CA GLN A 38 3.45 8.64 1.37
C GLN A 38 4.28 9.33 0.30
N LEU A 39 4.69 8.63 -0.75
CA LEU A 39 5.43 9.23 -1.86
C LEU A 39 4.62 10.35 -2.50
N ALA A 40 3.34 10.13 -2.79
CA ALA A 40 2.46 11.15 -3.34
C ALA A 40 2.33 12.37 -2.42
N LEU A 41 2.14 12.15 -1.11
CA LEU A 41 2.05 13.22 -0.11
C LEU A 41 3.36 13.98 0.02
N THR A 42 4.52 13.29 0.00
CA THR A 42 5.83 13.95 0.12
C THR A 42 6.17 14.76 -1.13
N MET A 43 5.88 14.22 -2.32
CA MET A 43 5.99 14.96 -3.58
C MET A 43 5.15 16.25 -3.55
N THR A 44 3.93 16.16 -3.03
CA THR A 44 3.02 17.32 -2.88
C THR A 44 3.54 18.29 -1.84
N ALA A 45 4.05 17.80 -0.69
CA ALA A 45 4.60 18.59 0.39
C ALA A 45 5.84 19.41 -0.04
N ASN A 46 6.61 18.94 -1.03
CA ASN A 46 7.72 19.70 -1.63
C ASN A 46 7.24 21.01 -2.27
N GLY A 47 5.97 21.12 -2.63
CA GLY A 47 5.35 22.32 -3.16
C GLY A 47 4.55 23.12 -2.13
N ALA A 48 4.41 22.62 -0.91
CA ALA A 48 3.68 23.29 0.16
C ALA A 48 4.55 24.26 0.95
N ALA A 49 3.92 25.31 1.50
CA ALA A 49 4.56 26.29 2.38
C ALA A 49 3.74 26.50 3.66
N GLY A 50 4.27 27.26 4.61
CA GLY A 50 3.57 27.68 5.81
C GLY A 50 2.95 26.57 6.64
N GLU A 51 1.70 26.75 7.05
CA GLU A 51 0.95 25.78 7.86
C GLU A 51 0.54 24.54 7.04
N THR A 52 0.27 24.68 5.73
CA THR A 52 -0.04 23.57 4.85
C THR A 52 1.10 22.55 4.87
N ARG A 53 2.33 23.02 4.75
CA ARG A 53 3.53 22.17 4.85
C ARG A 53 3.66 21.52 6.23
N ARG A 54 3.41 22.28 7.31
CA ARG A 54 3.54 21.74 8.68
C ARG A 54 2.54 20.62 8.97
N GLU A 55 1.29 20.76 8.51
CA GLU A 55 0.27 19.70 8.63
C GLU A 55 0.74 18.42 7.90
N MET A 56 1.27 18.55 6.70
CA MET A 56 1.78 17.43 5.92
C MET A 56 3.01 16.79 6.57
N GLU A 57 4.01 17.57 7.00
CA GLU A 57 5.18 17.06 7.71
C GLU A 57 4.81 16.34 9.01
N ALA A 58 3.80 16.84 9.74
CA ALA A 58 3.32 16.22 10.98
C ALA A 58 2.75 14.81 10.73
N LEU A 59 1.92 14.64 9.70
CA LEU A 59 1.39 13.34 9.32
C LEU A 59 2.51 12.40 8.82
N LEU A 60 3.47 12.93 8.07
CA LEU A 60 4.61 12.20 7.50
C LEU A 60 5.69 11.84 8.56
N GLY A 61 5.38 11.94 9.85
CA GLY A 61 6.23 11.48 10.95
C GLY A 61 7.04 12.56 11.64
N GLY A 62 6.78 13.84 11.35
CA GLY A 62 7.50 14.97 11.94
C GLY A 62 9.00 15.03 11.57
N ILE A 63 9.38 14.35 10.50
CA ILE A 63 10.72 14.41 9.94
C ILE A 63 10.78 15.64 9.00
N PRO A 64 11.79 16.52 9.11
CA PRO A 64 11.94 17.63 8.18
C PRO A 64 11.95 17.15 6.73
N LEU A 65 11.20 17.85 5.86
CA LEU A 65 10.92 17.39 4.50
C LEU A 65 12.19 17.07 3.68
N GLY A 66 13.26 17.86 3.81
CA GLY A 66 14.54 17.57 3.14
C GLY A 66 15.14 16.23 3.57
N THR A 67 15.14 15.94 4.87
CA THR A 67 15.61 14.65 5.41
C THR A 67 14.67 13.51 5.00
N LEU A 68 13.35 13.76 4.98
CA LEU A 68 12.37 12.77 4.56
C LEU A 68 12.55 12.41 3.07
N ASN A 69 12.81 13.40 2.21
CA ASN A 69 13.13 13.16 0.80
C ASN A 69 14.33 12.22 0.63
N GLU A 70 15.42 12.47 1.39
CA GLU A 70 16.61 11.62 1.37
C GLU A 70 16.31 10.19 1.81
N TYR A 71 15.56 10.02 2.92
CA TYR A 71 15.22 8.69 3.42
C TYR A 71 14.29 7.93 2.48
N LEU A 72 13.25 8.58 1.95
CA LEU A 72 12.30 7.93 1.05
C LEU A 72 12.93 7.56 -0.30
N SER A 73 13.76 8.46 -0.86
CA SER A 73 14.51 8.16 -2.07
C SER A 73 15.41 6.94 -1.86
N ALA A 74 16.24 6.96 -0.81
CA ALA A 74 17.12 5.84 -0.49
C ALA A 74 16.35 4.54 -0.21
N TYR A 75 15.18 4.62 0.43
CA TYR A 75 14.34 3.46 0.69
C TYR A 75 13.74 2.90 -0.61
N ALA A 76 13.15 3.76 -1.44
CA ALA A 76 12.56 3.36 -2.71
C ALA A 76 13.60 2.73 -3.66
N ASP A 77 14.80 3.32 -3.74
CA ASP A 77 15.91 2.82 -4.56
C ASP A 77 16.46 1.48 -4.05
N ALA A 78 16.34 1.20 -2.74
CA ALA A 78 16.78 -0.04 -2.13
C ALA A 78 15.79 -1.19 -2.31
N LEU A 79 14.54 -0.92 -2.70
CA LEU A 79 13.52 -1.95 -2.89
C LEU A 79 13.89 -2.86 -4.08
N PRO A 80 14.10 -4.16 -3.84
CA PRO A 80 14.66 -5.02 -4.86
C PRO A 80 13.63 -5.47 -5.91
N SER A 81 14.10 -5.65 -7.14
CA SER A 81 13.43 -6.42 -8.18
C SER A 81 14.38 -7.48 -8.73
N GLY A 82 13.86 -8.63 -9.13
CA GLY A 82 14.69 -9.75 -9.60
C GLY A 82 13.88 -10.80 -10.33
N GLU A 83 14.49 -11.95 -10.58
CA GLU A 83 13.80 -13.05 -11.24
C GLU A 83 12.70 -13.63 -10.33
N GLY A 84 11.44 -13.55 -10.80
CA GLY A 84 10.26 -14.06 -10.10
C GLY A 84 9.70 -13.13 -9.01
N TYR A 85 10.22 -11.89 -8.92
CA TYR A 85 9.61 -10.83 -8.12
C TYR A 85 9.93 -9.46 -8.69
N LYS A 86 8.92 -8.61 -8.77
CA LYS A 86 9.01 -7.25 -9.31
C LYS A 86 8.18 -6.30 -8.47
N LEU A 87 8.83 -5.23 -8.02
CA LEU A 87 8.16 -4.06 -7.49
C LEU A 87 8.45 -2.91 -8.46
N ALA A 88 7.44 -2.27 -9.00
CA ALA A 88 7.58 -1.10 -9.83
C ALA A 88 6.94 0.10 -9.15
N LEU A 89 7.73 1.14 -8.98
CA LEU A 89 7.32 2.46 -8.53
C LEU A 89 7.52 3.44 -9.68
N ALA A 90 6.52 4.26 -9.98
CA ALA A 90 6.67 5.32 -10.96
C ALA A 90 5.90 6.57 -10.52
N ASN A 91 6.48 7.73 -10.83
CA ASN A 91 5.97 9.03 -10.44
C ASN A 91 5.88 9.94 -11.66
N SER A 92 4.79 10.70 -11.77
CA SER A 92 4.64 11.71 -12.81
C SER A 92 3.95 12.97 -12.31
N ILE A 93 4.29 14.09 -12.93
CA ILE A 93 3.71 15.41 -12.70
C ILE A 93 3.11 15.88 -14.02
N TRP A 94 1.82 16.15 -14.01
CA TRP A 94 1.09 16.65 -15.16
C TRP A 94 0.69 18.08 -14.91
N LEU A 95 1.08 18.98 -15.80
CA LEU A 95 0.87 20.42 -15.69
C LEU A 95 -0.05 20.88 -16.79
N ARG A 96 -1.07 21.68 -16.45
CA ARG A 96 -1.88 22.35 -17.47
C ARG A 96 -1.02 23.39 -18.18
N ASP A 97 -0.93 23.29 -19.49
CA ASP A 97 -0.20 24.25 -20.32
C ASP A 97 -1.01 25.54 -20.49
N THR A 98 -0.88 26.47 -19.55
CA THR A 98 -1.51 27.79 -19.58
C THR A 98 -0.48 28.91 -19.35
N PRO A 99 -0.71 30.10 -19.95
CA PRO A 99 0.18 31.24 -19.73
C PRO A 99 0.20 31.78 -18.28
N THR A 100 -0.84 31.45 -17.51
CA THR A 100 -1.05 32.00 -16.15
C THR A 100 -0.41 31.16 -15.06
N LEU A 101 -0.21 29.86 -15.30
CA LEU A 101 0.43 28.96 -14.35
C LEU A 101 1.95 29.02 -14.46
N ARG A 102 2.59 29.49 -13.40
CA ARG A 102 4.06 29.50 -13.27
C ARG A 102 4.48 28.50 -12.21
N VAL A 103 5.06 27.40 -12.66
CA VAL A 103 5.52 26.31 -11.79
C VAL A 103 6.93 26.62 -11.31
N GLU A 104 7.18 26.42 -10.01
CA GLU A 104 8.47 26.67 -9.39
C GLU A 104 9.49 25.61 -9.83
N LYS A 105 10.64 26.08 -10.31
CA LYS A 105 11.71 25.22 -10.83
C LYS A 105 12.27 24.29 -9.75
N GLU A 106 12.38 24.80 -8.52
CA GLU A 106 12.90 24.04 -7.39
C GLU A 106 11.97 22.85 -7.05
N PHE A 107 10.64 23.05 -7.10
CA PHE A 107 9.68 21.97 -6.93
C PHE A 107 9.84 20.85 -7.96
N LEU A 108 9.99 21.21 -9.23
CA LEU A 108 10.20 20.24 -10.31
C LEU A 108 11.53 19.48 -10.13
N GLN A 109 12.60 20.23 -9.83
CA GLN A 109 13.92 19.66 -9.65
C GLN A 109 13.96 18.69 -8.45
N THR A 110 13.42 19.08 -7.30
CA THR A 110 13.35 18.23 -6.11
C THR A 110 12.63 16.92 -6.39
N ASN A 111 11.46 16.99 -7.04
CA ASN A 111 10.69 15.78 -7.36
C ASN A 111 11.35 14.90 -8.44
N ALA A 112 12.10 15.50 -9.36
CA ALA A 112 12.90 14.74 -10.33
C ALA A 112 14.08 14.05 -9.64
N ASP A 113 14.81 14.76 -8.78
CA ASP A 113 16.03 14.26 -8.14
C ASP A 113 15.76 13.13 -7.13
N TYR A 114 14.73 13.29 -6.29
CA TYR A 114 14.42 12.31 -5.24
C TYR A 114 13.45 11.20 -5.67
N TYR A 115 12.56 11.46 -6.61
CA TYR A 115 11.49 10.52 -6.95
C TYR A 115 11.47 10.09 -8.42
N GLY A 116 12.43 10.57 -9.22
CA GLY A 116 12.46 10.27 -10.65
C GLY A 116 11.19 10.70 -11.37
N ALA A 117 10.48 11.70 -10.86
CA ALA A 117 9.19 12.10 -11.37
C ALA A 117 9.28 12.62 -12.81
N GLN A 118 8.53 12.01 -13.71
CA GLN A 118 8.40 12.47 -15.09
C GLN A 118 7.44 13.66 -15.15
N VAL A 119 7.81 14.69 -15.90
CA VAL A 119 7.04 15.94 -15.98
C VAL A 119 6.45 16.11 -17.37
N TYR A 120 5.14 16.32 -17.43
CA TYR A 120 4.40 16.50 -18.68
C TYR A 120 3.63 17.82 -18.64
N LYS A 121 3.61 18.53 -19.78
CA LYS A 121 2.70 19.64 -20.03
C LYS A 121 1.59 19.16 -20.97
N ALA A 122 0.34 19.49 -20.66
CA ALA A 122 -0.81 19.00 -21.40
C ALA A 122 -1.98 19.99 -21.35
N ALA A 123 -2.89 19.91 -22.32
CA ALA A 123 -4.04 20.80 -22.42
C ALA A 123 -5.12 20.54 -21.34
N PHE A 124 -5.07 19.40 -20.65
CA PHE A 124 -6.07 18.91 -19.71
C PHE A 124 -7.45 18.70 -20.36
N ASP A 125 -7.42 18.11 -21.52
CA ASP A 125 -8.58 17.68 -22.29
C ASP A 125 -8.77 16.15 -22.23
N GLY A 126 -9.71 15.65 -23.03
CA GLY A 126 -9.96 14.21 -23.11
C GLY A 126 -8.75 13.40 -23.63
N GLN A 127 -7.79 14.01 -24.33
CA GLN A 127 -6.55 13.33 -24.73
C GLN A 127 -5.63 13.21 -23.52
N THR A 128 -5.46 14.26 -22.73
CA THR A 128 -4.67 14.23 -21.51
C THR A 128 -5.17 13.16 -20.53
N LEU A 129 -6.49 13.01 -20.38
CA LEU A 129 -7.10 11.96 -19.56
C LEU A 129 -6.68 10.55 -20.03
N ARG A 130 -6.70 10.34 -21.35
CA ARG A 130 -6.25 9.05 -21.94
C ARG A 130 -4.76 8.83 -21.71
N ASP A 131 -3.94 9.85 -21.87
CA ASP A 131 -2.49 9.77 -21.72
C ASP A 131 -2.09 9.46 -20.28
N ILE A 132 -2.76 10.06 -19.28
CA ILE A 132 -2.56 9.76 -17.85
C ILE A 132 -2.93 8.30 -17.56
N ASN A 133 -4.10 7.84 -17.99
CA ASN A 133 -4.53 6.47 -17.73
C ASN A 133 -3.64 5.45 -18.47
N GLU A 134 -3.20 5.74 -19.68
CA GLU A 134 -2.25 4.89 -20.42
C GLU A 134 -0.87 4.87 -19.73
N TRP A 135 -0.38 6.01 -19.22
CA TRP A 135 0.85 6.06 -18.44
C TRP A 135 0.76 5.16 -17.18
N VAL A 136 -0.36 5.23 -16.46
CA VAL A 136 -0.63 4.36 -15.31
C VAL A 136 -0.64 2.88 -15.71
N ARG A 137 -1.38 2.55 -16.77
CA ARG A 137 -1.47 1.17 -17.27
C ARG A 137 -0.10 0.60 -17.63
N GLN A 138 0.76 1.38 -18.29
CA GLN A 138 2.12 0.98 -18.67
C GLN A 138 3.02 0.78 -17.44
N ASN A 139 2.93 1.66 -16.43
CA ASN A 139 3.76 1.59 -15.24
C ASN A 139 3.25 0.61 -14.17
N THR A 140 2.09 -0.02 -14.39
CA THR A 140 1.54 -1.07 -13.52
C THR A 140 1.38 -2.42 -14.22
N ASP A 141 2.01 -2.59 -15.38
CA ASP A 141 1.90 -3.80 -16.22
C ASP A 141 0.43 -4.20 -16.48
N GLY A 142 -0.45 -3.22 -16.63
CA GLY A 142 -1.88 -3.41 -16.86
C GLY A 142 -2.68 -3.86 -15.63
N SER A 143 -2.10 -3.82 -14.43
CA SER A 143 -2.83 -4.14 -13.19
C SER A 143 -3.84 -3.07 -12.81
N ILE A 144 -3.59 -1.82 -13.22
CA ILE A 144 -4.49 -0.68 -13.06
C ILE A 144 -4.76 -0.08 -14.45
N ASP A 145 -5.98 -0.26 -14.94
CA ASP A 145 -6.36 0.24 -16.26
C ASP A 145 -6.64 1.75 -16.28
N ARG A 146 -7.12 2.28 -15.16
CA ARG A 146 -7.57 3.66 -15.06
C ARG A 146 -7.42 4.20 -13.64
N VAL A 147 -6.88 5.40 -13.50
CA VAL A 147 -6.76 6.13 -12.23
C VAL A 147 -7.66 7.37 -12.19
N LEU A 148 -7.97 7.95 -13.34
CA LEU A 148 -8.86 9.10 -13.46
C LEU A 148 -10.02 8.78 -14.41
N GLU A 149 -11.22 9.25 -14.06
CA GLU A 149 -12.40 9.16 -14.91
C GLU A 149 -12.65 10.44 -15.69
N GLU A 150 -12.29 11.57 -15.08
CA GLU A 150 -12.44 12.90 -15.67
C GLU A 150 -11.31 13.83 -15.23
N LEU A 151 -11.14 14.93 -15.95
CA LEU A 151 -10.24 16.04 -15.60
C LEU A 151 -11.12 17.29 -15.42
N PRO A 152 -11.34 17.76 -14.18
CA PRO A 152 -12.07 19.00 -13.94
C PRO A 152 -11.45 20.20 -14.65
N ASP A 153 -12.28 21.11 -15.14
CA ASP A 153 -11.82 22.30 -15.88
C ASP A 153 -10.91 23.21 -15.05
N GLU A 154 -11.12 23.24 -13.73
CA GLU A 154 -10.31 24.00 -12.78
C GLU A 154 -8.98 23.36 -12.43
N ALA A 155 -8.79 22.07 -12.73
CA ALA A 155 -7.54 21.37 -12.42
C ALA A 155 -6.35 22.02 -13.13
N ARG A 156 -5.26 22.22 -12.41
CA ARG A 156 -4.02 22.86 -12.89
C ARG A 156 -2.83 21.91 -12.88
N LEU A 157 -2.87 20.92 -12.00
CA LEU A 157 -1.76 20.01 -11.77
C LEU A 157 -2.28 18.68 -11.23
N TYR A 158 -1.69 17.56 -11.71
CA TYR A 158 -1.83 16.25 -11.11
C TYR A 158 -0.46 15.66 -10.79
N LEU A 159 -0.35 15.10 -9.60
CA LEU A 159 0.75 14.22 -9.22
C LEU A 159 0.24 12.78 -9.18
N ILE A 160 0.85 11.93 -9.98
CA ILE A 160 0.46 10.53 -10.09
C ILE A 160 1.62 9.69 -9.57
N ASN A 161 1.33 8.86 -8.59
CA ASN A 161 2.22 7.80 -8.12
C ASN A 161 1.57 6.46 -8.42
N THR A 162 2.36 5.51 -8.90
CA THR A 162 1.94 4.12 -9.11
C THR A 162 2.83 3.16 -8.39
N LEU A 163 2.23 2.11 -7.85
CA LEU A 163 2.93 0.96 -7.32
C LEU A 163 2.30 -0.31 -7.87
N SER A 164 3.11 -1.17 -8.47
CA SER A 164 2.70 -2.53 -8.83
C SER A 164 3.63 -3.55 -8.19
N PHE A 165 3.05 -4.63 -7.70
CA PHE A 165 3.78 -5.74 -7.10
C PHE A 165 3.38 -7.04 -7.79
N ASP A 166 4.38 -7.76 -8.29
CA ASP A 166 4.24 -9.05 -8.97
C ASP A 166 5.32 -9.98 -8.45
N ALA A 167 4.93 -11.10 -7.80
CA ALA A 167 5.90 -12.02 -7.25
C ALA A 167 5.36 -13.47 -7.21
N GLU A 168 6.22 -14.41 -7.52
CA GLU A 168 5.97 -15.84 -7.35
C GLU A 168 6.22 -16.25 -5.90
N TRP A 169 5.46 -17.23 -5.40
CA TRP A 169 5.80 -17.84 -4.11
C TRP A 169 7.17 -18.53 -4.18
N GLU A 170 7.94 -18.50 -3.10
CA GLU A 170 9.16 -19.32 -2.97
C GLU A 170 8.80 -20.80 -3.10
N ALA A 171 7.76 -21.22 -2.41
CA ALA A 171 7.14 -22.54 -2.58
C ALA A 171 5.69 -22.34 -3.07
N GLY A 172 5.48 -22.49 -4.37
CA GLY A 172 4.15 -22.41 -4.97
C GLY A 172 3.27 -23.62 -4.65
N TYR A 173 1.97 -23.47 -4.84
CA TYR A 173 1.00 -24.54 -4.56
C TYR A 173 0.75 -25.42 -5.78
N LYS A 174 0.74 -26.74 -5.57
CA LYS A 174 0.23 -27.71 -6.55
C LYS A 174 -1.30 -27.68 -6.58
N ALA A 175 -1.90 -28.22 -7.62
CA ALA A 175 -3.36 -28.32 -7.68
C ALA A 175 -3.95 -29.16 -6.52
N ALA A 176 -3.21 -30.16 -6.03
CA ALA A 176 -3.62 -31.01 -4.90
C ALA A 176 -3.58 -30.27 -3.54
N ASP A 177 -2.84 -29.18 -3.44
CA ASP A 177 -2.75 -28.37 -2.22
C ASP A 177 -3.96 -27.45 -2.06
N VAL A 178 -4.76 -27.27 -3.12
CA VAL A 178 -5.98 -26.48 -3.09
C VAL A 178 -7.16 -27.37 -2.76
N ARG A 179 -7.73 -27.16 -1.59
CA ARG A 179 -8.88 -27.92 -1.10
C ARG A 179 -10.12 -27.05 -1.06
N SER A 180 -11.27 -27.63 -1.41
CA SER A 180 -12.54 -26.94 -1.27
C SER A 180 -12.87 -26.76 0.21
N GLY A 181 -13.14 -25.52 0.60
CA GLY A 181 -13.52 -25.14 1.95
C GLY A 181 -14.61 -24.05 1.93
N ALA A 182 -14.80 -23.41 3.07
CA ALA A 182 -15.70 -22.29 3.21
C ALA A 182 -14.98 -21.10 3.83
N PHE A 183 -15.33 -19.90 3.40
CA PHE A 183 -14.99 -18.64 4.03
C PHE A 183 -16.26 -18.03 4.61
N THR A 184 -16.23 -17.65 5.88
CA THR A 184 -17.35 -16.95 6.52
C THR A 184 -17.07 -15.45 6.41
N ALA A 185 -17.80 -14.76 5.55
CA ALA A 185 -17.66 -13.32 5.36
C ALA A 185 -18.05 -12.54 6.63
N LEU A 186 -17.63 -11.27 6.73
CA LEU A 186 -17.98 -10.38 7.84
C LEU A 186 -19.49 -10.27 8.07
N SER A 187 -20.28 -10.35 7.00
CA SER A 187 -21.76 -10.39 7.06
C SER A 187 -22.35 -11.70 7.63
N GLY A 188 -21.50 -12.70 7.93
CA GLY A 188 -21.93 -14.05 8.29
C GLY A 188 -22.25 -14.97 7.10
N ALA A 189 -22.20 -14.46 5.86
CA ALA A 189 -22.45 -15.28 4.68
C ALA A 189 -21.30 -16.28 4.45
N ARG A 190 -21.68 -17.56 4.20
CA ARG A 190 -20.69 -18.59 3.86
C ARG A 190 -20.42 -18.61 2.36
N ARG A 191 -19.15 -18.47 2.01
CA ARG A 191 -18.65 -18.53 0.64
C ARG A 191 -17.88 -19.82 0.40
N ARG A 192 -18.03 -20.41 -0.77
CA ARG A 192 -17.15 -21.52 -1.18
C ARG A 192 -15.76 -20.94 -1.50
N ALA A 193 -14.73 -21.52 -0.91
CA ALA A 193 -13.34 -21.10 -1.07
C ALA A 193 -12.47 -22.23 -1.59
N GLY A 194 -11.53 -21.91 -2.48
CA GLY A 194 -10.36 -22.75 -2.73
C GLY A 194 -9.27 -22.37 -1.72
N LEU A 195 -9.10 -23.17 -0.68
CA LEU A 195 -8.08 -22.97 0.34
C LEU A 195 -6.77 -23.61 -0.08
N MET A 196 -5.73 -22.82 -0.21
CA MET A 196 -4.38 -23.22 -0.56
C MET A 196 -3.62 -23.59 0.71
N HIS A 197 -3.32 -24.88 0.89
CA HIS A 197 -2.67 -25.42 2.09
C HIS A 197 -1.16 -25.49 1.91
N SER A 198 -0.43 -25.06 2.94
CA SER A 198 1.03 -25.18 3.04
C SER A 198 1.47 -25.28 4.49
N THR A 199 2.72 -25.69 4.70
CA THR A 199 3.38 -25.59 5.99
C THR A 199 4.40 -24.46 5.91
N GLU A 200 4.23 -23.45 6.75
CA GLU A 200 5.13 -22.30 6.82
C GLU A 200 6.06 -22.41 8.04
N SER A 201 7.16 -21.65 8.03
CA SER A 201 8.20 -21.74 9.07
C SER A 201 8.20 -20.59 10.08
N ARG A 202 7.32 -19.62 9.88
CA ARG A 202 7.24 -18.42 10.73
C ARG A 202 5.80 -18.24 11.22
N TYR A 203 5.58 -18.51 12.49
CA TYR A 203 4.29 -18.36 13.17
C TYR A 203 4.21 -17.00 13.86
N LEU A 204 3.11 -16.29 13.66
CA LEU A 204 2.81 -15.02 14.30
C LEU A 204 1.76 -15.20 15.40
N ASN A 205 1.96 -14.50 16.52
CA ASN A 205 0.96 -14.42 17.59
C ASN A 205 1.19 -13.13 18.41
N ASP A 206 0.25 -12.20 18.34
CA ASP A 206 0.29 -10.94 19.06
C ASP A 206 -0.64 -10.88 20.29
N GLY A 207 -1.19 -12.04 20.68
CA GLY A 207 -2.15 -12.19 21.77
C GLY A 207 -3.62 -11.98 21.36
N SER A 208 -3.88 -11.19 20.32
CA SER A 208 -5.23 -10.91 19.79
C SER A 208 -5.50 -11.56 18.45
N ALA A 209 -4.43 -11.94 17.73
CA ALA A 209 -4.48 -12.64 16.45
C ALA A 209 -3.36 -13.67 16.37
N THR A 210 -3.59 -14.68 15.55
CA THR A 210 -2.56 -15.63 15.11
C THR A 210 -2.35 -15.51 13.62
N GLY A 211 -1.17 -15.91 13.14
CA GLY A 211 -0.84 -15.74 11.74
C GLY A 211 0.41 -16.48 11.31
N PHE A 212 0.84 -16.19 10.12
CA PHE A 212 2.05 -16.76 9.54
C PHE A 212 2.65 -15.81 8.51
N VAL A 213 3.88 -16.11 8.14
CA VAL A 213 4.60 -15.42 7.06
C VAL A 213 4.97 -16.45 6.00
N LYS A 214 4.65 -16.13 4.75
CA LYS A 214 4.99 -16.92 3.56
C LYS A 214 5.86 -16.12 2.62
N ASP A 215 7.03 -16.67 2.28
CA ASP A 215 7.99 -15.97 1.44
C ASP A 215 7.63 -16.01 -0.04
N TYR A 216 7.87 -14.90 -0.71
CA TYR A 216 7.99 -14.84 -2.16
C TYR A 216 9.41 -15.23 -2.60
N LYS A 217 9.54 -15.61 -3.86
CA LYS A 217 10.77 -16.05 -4.49
C LYS A 217 11.91 -15.06 -4.23
N GLY A 218 13.07 -15.61 -3.87
CA GLY A 218 14.24 -14.83 -3.51
C GLY A 218 14.24 -14.24 -2.10
N GLY A 219 13.17 -14.45 -1.30
CA GLY A 219 13.11 -14.08 0.11
C GLY A 219 13.24 -12.57 0.39
N LYS A 220 12.97 -11.71 -0.61
CA LYS A 220 13.04 -10.25 -0.45
C LYS A 220 11.74 -9.66 0.04
N TYR A 221 10.65 -10.30 -0.32
CA TYR A 221 9.30 -9.93 0.09
C TYR A 221 8.58 -11.13 0.70
N SER A 222 7.59 -10.87 1.52
CA SER A 222 6.74 -11.90 2.13
C SER A 222 5.29 -11.45 2.20
N PHE A 223 4.40 -12.42 2.10
CA PHE A 223 3.02 -12.29 2.53
C PHE A 223 2.94 -12.61 4.02
N ALA A 224 2.34 -11.74 4.81
CA ALA A 224 2.00 -12.01 6.19
C ALA A 224 0.50 -11.88 6.39
N ALA A 225 -0.09 -12.78 7.15
CA ALA A 225 -1.50 -12.72 7.52
C ALA A 225 -1.67 -12.77 9.03
N LEU A 226 -2.67 -12.06 9.54
CA LEU A 226 -3.08 -12.02 10.93
C LEU A 226 -4.58 -12.26 11.02
N LEU A 227 -4.95 -13.38 11.59
CA LEU A 227 -6.32 -13.81 11.77
C LEU A 227 -6.73 -13.48 13.22
N PRO A 228 -7.64 -12.53 13.45
CA PRO A 228 -8.12 -12.24 14.80
C PRO A 228 -8.63 -13.51 15.49
N ASN A 229 -8.31 -13.67 16.77
CA ASN A 229 -8.73 -14.81 17.56
C ASN A 229 -10.26 -14.87 17.68
N GLU A 230 -10.81 -16.04 18.00
CA GLU A 230 -12.24 -16.16 18.26
C GLU A 230 -12.67 -15.17 19.35
N GLY A 231 -13.76 -14.44 19.09
CA GLY A 231 -14.26 -13.39 19.97
C GLY A 231 -13.60 -12.02 19.83
N VAL A 232 -12.60 -11.88 18.94
CA VAL A 232 -12.01 -10.59 18.56
C VAL A 232 -12.59 -10.16 17.22
N GLU A 233 -13.33 -9.06 17.21
CA GLU A 233 -13.90 -8.50 15.98
C GLU A 233 -12.80 -7.88 15.11
N LEU A 234 -12.93 -8.01 13.78
CA LEU A 234 -11.93 -7.52 12.82
C LEU A 234 -11.58 -6.04 13.04
N TYR A 235 -12.59 -5.20 13.20
CA TYR A 235 -12.36 -3.75 13.34
C TYR A 235 -11.78 -3.38 14.70
N ASP A 236 -12.15 -4.07 15.78
CA ASP A 236 -11.51 -3.87 17.09
C ASP A 236 -10.02 -4.24 17.03
N TYR A 237 -9.69 -5.30 16.28
CA TYR A 237 -8.31 -5.68 16.02
C TYR A 237 -7.56 -4.61 15.20
N ILE A 238 -8.17 -4.13 14.10
CA ILE A 238 -7.58 -3.09 13.24
C ILE A 238 -7.38 -1.79 14.03
N ASP A 239 -8.37 -1.35 14.81
CA ASP A 239 -8.29 -0.12 15.60
C ASP A 239 -7.18 -0.17 16.66
N ALA A 240 -6.85 -1.36 17.15
CA ALA A 240 -5.75 -1.58 18.09
C ALA A 240 -4.35 -1.69 17.45
N LEU A 241 -4.26 -1.72 16.10
CA LEU A 241 -2.97 -1.81 15.42
C LEU A 241 -2.22 -0.47 15.51
N THR A 242 -0.96 -0.54 15.94
CA THR A 242 0.01 0.56 15.90
C THR A 242 1.23 0.15 15.07
N GLY A 243 2.05 1.11 14.65
CA GLY A 243 3.30 0.80 13.97
C GLY A 243 4.23 -0.06 14.82
N GLU A 244 4.35 0.27 16.12
CA GLU A 244 5.11 -0.53 17.07
C GLU A 244 4.59 -1.97 17.15
N LYS A 245 3.27 -2.15 17.30
CA LYS A 245 2.67 -3.50 17.37
C LYS A 245 2.91 -4.29 16.09
N LEU A 246 2.82 -3.67 14.91
CA LEU A 246 3.11 -4.33 13.64
C LEU A 246 4.57 -4.80 13.57
N LEU A 247 5.53 -3.91 13.83
CA LEU A 247 6.96 -4.25 13.82
C LEU A 247 7.29 -5.32 14.87
N GLN A 248 6.77 -5.18 16.10
CA GLN A 248 7.01 -6.13 17.16
C GLN A 248 6.45 -7.52 16.85
N THR A 249 5.22 -7.61 16.32
CA THR A 249 4.60 -8.88 15.93
C THR A 249 5.44 -9.62 14.90
N LEU A 250 6.02 -8.89 13.93
CA LEU A 250 6.89 -9.47 12.91
C LEU A 250 8.27 -9.85 13.46
N ALA A 251 8.84 -9.03 14.35
CA ALA A 251 10.12 -9.31 15.01
C ALA A 251 10.03 -10.54 15.92
N ASP A 252 8.90 -10.72 16.60
CA ASP A 252 8.63 -11.85 17.52
C ASP A 252 8.14 -13.12 16.79
N ALA A 253 8.17 -13.14 15.45
CA ALA A 253 7.80 -14.32 14.67
C ALA A 253 8.55 -15.57 15.16
N LYS A 254 7.81 -16.58 15.60
CA LYS A 254 8.39 -17.83 16.10
C LYS A 254 8.84 -18.72 14.96
N PRO A 255 10.09 -19.21 14.96
CA PRO A 255 10.59 -20.11 13.92
C PRO A 255 10.10 -21.55 14.15
N ILE A 256 8.79 -21.74 14.11
CA ILE A 256 8.12 -23.04 14.26
C ILE A 256 7.22 -23.30 13.04
N SER A 257 7.02 -24.57 12.74
CA SER A 257 6.08 -24.97 11.68
C SER A 257 4.66 -24.54 12.04
N VAL A 258 3.93 -24.02 11.05
CA VAL A 258 2.52 -23.68 11.15
C VAL A 258 1.79 -24.23 9.91
N GLU A 259 0.71 -24.97 10.14
CA GLU A 259 -0.19 -25.40 9.07
C GLU A 259 -1.02 -24.19 8.62
N ALA A 260 -0.76 -23.72 7.41
CA ALA A 260 -1.36 -22.51 6.87
C ALA A 260 -2.35 -22.83 5.75
N ALA A 261 -3.46 -22.10 5.68
CA ALA A 261 -4.37 -22.14 4.54
C ALA A 261 -4.82 -20.75 4.14
N ILE A 262 -4.59 -20.38 2.87
CA ILE A 262 -4.92 -19.09 2.28
C ILE A 262 -6.06 -19.27 1.27
N PRO A 263 -7.17 -18.53 1.33
CA PRO A 263 -8.16 -18.53 0.26
C PRO A 263 -7.57 -17.89 -0.99
N GLN A 264 -7.93 -18.37 -2.17
CA GLN A 264 -7.70 -17.63 -3.41
C GLN A 264 -8.64 -16.43 -3.43
N PHE A 265 -8.09 -15.23 -3.64
CA PHE A 265 -8.89 -14.01 -3.72
C PHE A 265 -8.24 -12.93 -4.57
N ASN A 266 -9.04 -11.99 -5.02
CA ASN A 266 -8.61 -10.74 -5.60
C ASN A 266 -9.14 -9.59 -4.73
N CYS A 267 -8.41 -8.49 -4.70
CA CYS A 267 -8.88 -7.25 -4.12
C CYS A 267 -8.52 -6.11 -5.06
N ALA A 268 -9.53 -5.45 -5.62
CA ALA A 268 -9.42 -4.16 -6.28
C ALA A 268 -9.99 -3.12 -5.34
N TYR A 269 -9.22 -2.11 -5.00
CA TYR A 269 -9.63 -1.11 -4.03
C TYR A 269 -9.35 0.30 -4.55
N GLU A 270 -10.31 1.18 -4.38
CA GLU A 270 -10.21 2.59 -4.71
C GLU A 270 -10.71 3.42 -3.54
N LEU A 271 -9.95 4.43 -3.14
CA LEU A 271 -10.28 5.31 -2.05
C LEU A 271 -10.01 6.77 -2.46
N GLU A 272 -10.98 7.64 -2.19
CA GLU A 272 -10.75 9.08 -2.17
C GLU A 272 -10.13 9.47 -0.83
N LEU A 273 -8.92 10.02 -0.89
CA LEU A 273 -8.11 10.25 0.30
C LEU A 273 -8.49 11.51 1.08
N ASN A 274 -9.25 12.44 0.51
CA ASN A 274 -9.50 13.76 1.08
C ASN A 274 -10.02 13.69 2.52
N ALA A 275 -11.18 13.07 2.75
CA ALA A 275 -11.80 12.96 4.08
C ALA A 275 -10.89 12.24 5.09
N MET A 276 -10.23 11.17 4.65
CA MET A 276 -9.28 10.42 5.47
C MET A 276 -8.09 11.30 5.88
N LEU A 277 -7.47 12.01 4.96
CA LEU A 277 -6.31 12.87 5.23
C LEU A 277 -6.68 14.08 6.10
N GLU A 278 -7.88 14.66 5.91
CA GLU A 278 -8.40 15.72 6.79
C GLU A 278 -8.57 15.21 8.23
N THR A 279 -9.12 14.01 8.41
CA THR A 279 -9.24 13.36 9.71
C THR A 279 -7.87 13.11 10.34
N LEU A 280 -6.86 12.79 9.54
CA LEU A 280 -5.48 12.56 9.98
C LEU A 280 -4.69 13.85 10.18
N GLY A 281 -5.28 15.03 9.92
CA GLY A 281 -4.72 16.34 10.25
C GLY A 281 -4.25 17.17 9.09
N ILE A 282 -4.31 16.70 7.84
CA ILE A 282 -4.08 17.54 6.65
C ILE A 282 -5.40 18.16 6.25
N ARG A 283 -5.62 19.42 6.59
CA ARG A 283 -6.88 20.15 6.32
C ARG A 283 -6.69 21.29 5.34
N ARG A 284 -5.67 22.11 5.57
CA ARG A 284 -5.44 23.32 4.76
C ARG A 284 -5.17 23.01 3.30
N ALA A 285 -4.51 21.89 3.00
CA ALA A 285 -4.20 21.48 1.64
C ALA A 285 -5.44 21.32 0.74
N PHE A 286 -6.60 21.03 1.33
CA PHE A 286 -7.89 20.84 0.64
C PHE A 286 -8.78 22.07 0.64
N ASP A 287 -8.41 23.12 1.38
CA ASP A 287 -9.20 24.37 1.51
C ASP A 287 -8.68 25.41 0.52
N GLU A 288 -9.53 25.82 -0.42
CA GLU A 288 -9.20 26.80 -1.47
C GLU A 288 -8.66 28.13 -0.90
N MET A 289 -9.12 28.54 0.29
CA MET A 289 -8.74 29.81 0.89
C MET A 289 -7.52 29.74 1.79
N GLN A 290 -7.17 28.53 2.28
CA GLN A 290 -6.14 28.35 3.30
C GLN A 290 -4.91 27.55 2.79
N ALA A 291 -5.06 26.84 1.67
CA ALA A 291 -3.95 26.10 1.09
C ALA A 291 -2.81 27.04 0.70
N ASP A 292 -1.59 26.64 1.00
CA ASP A 292 -0.38 27.34 0.59
C ASP A 292 0.53 26.38 -0.19
N PHE A 293 0.37 26.41 -1.51
CA PHE A 293 1.21 25.70 -2.47
C PHE A 293 2.06 26.65 -3.32
N THR A 294 2.42 27.80 -2.75
CA THR A 294 3.24 28.82 -3.44
C THR A 294 4.64 28.32 -3.79
N ALA A 295 5.16 27.32 -3.08
CA ALA A 295 6.43 26.66 -3.43
C ALA A 295 6.27 25.65 -4.58
N MET A 296 5.04 25.27 -4.98
CA MET A 296 4.75 24.41 -6.13
C MET A 296 4.57 25.25 -7.40
N ALA A 297 3.64 26.19 -7.34
CA ALA A 297 3.31 27.05 -8.46
C ALA A 297 2.49 28.26 -7.99
N VAL A 298 2.44 29.30 -8.83
CA VAL A 298 1.55 30.45 -8.69
C VAL A 298 0.70 30.62 -9.94
N SER A 299 -0.53 31.06 -9.76
CA SER A 299 -1.48 31.33 -10.84
C SER A 299 -2.17 32.66 -10.62
N ASP A 300 -2.41 33.40 -11.71
CA ASP A 300 -3.20 34.62 -11.68
C ASP A 300 -4.72 34.34 -11.61
N GLU A 301 -5.13 33.04 -11.73
CA GLU A 301 -6.53 32.60 -11.76
C GLU A 301 -7.06 32.13 -10.41
N GLY A 302 -6.27 32.24 -9.34
CA GLY A 302 -6.66 31.84 -7.99
C GLY A 302 -5.63 30.96 -7.28
N ASN A 303 -5.96 30.58 -6.05
CA ASN A 303 -5.08 29.77 -5.22
C ASN A 303 -5.03 28.31 -5.69
N LEU A 304 -3.89 27.65 -5.45
CA LEU A 304 -3.75 26.22 -5.68
C LEU A 304 -4.12 25.44 -4.41
N TYR A 305 -4.95 24.44 -4.57
CA TYR A 305 -5.33 23.50 -3.50
C TYR A 305 -5.55 22.11 -4.09
N ILE A 306 -5.61 21.09 -3.23
CA ILE A 306 -5.90 19.72 -3.67
C ILE A 306 -7.41 19.57 -3.80
N GLY A 307 -7.91 19.46 -5.03
CA GLY A 307 -9.33 19.18 -5.29
C GLY A 307 -9.69 17.76 -4.91
N THR A 308 -9.04 16.78 -5.50
CA THR A 308 -9.27 15.35 -5.24
C THR A 308 -7.95 14.59 -5.23
N ALA A 309 -7.75 13.79 -4.19
CA ALA A 309 -6.66 12.82 -4.10
C ALA A 309 -7.22 11.40 -4.10
N LYS A 310 -6.81 10.57 -5.05
CA LYS A 310 -7.28 9.19 -5.20
C LYS A 310 -6.16 8.19 -5.03
N HIS A 311 -6.48 7.08 -4.39
CA HIS A 311 -5.60 5.93 -4.25
C HIS A 311 -6.28 4.70 -4.84
N LYS A 312 -5.56 3.97 -5.69
CA LYS A 312 -6.07 2.78 -6.34
C LYS A 312 -5.04 1.66 -6.27
N THR A 313 -5.47 0.50 -5.84
CA THR A 313 -4.63 -0.69 -5.70
C THR A 313 -5.33 -1.93 -6.25
N PHE A 314 -4.52 -2.92 -6.58
CA PHE A 314 -5.00 -4.23 -6.97
C PHE A 314 -4.04 -5.30 -6.47
N ILE A 315 -4.57 -6.41 -5.97
CA ILE A 315 -3.81 -7.62 -5.67
C ILE A 315 -4.61 -8.85 -6.08
N ARG A 316 -3.90 -9.87 -6.53
CA ARG A 316 -4.44 -11.22 -6.74
C ARG A 316 -3.56 -12.23 -6.03
N ILE A 317 -4.15 -13.01 -5.16
CA ILE A 317 -3.51 -14.09 -4.43
C ILE A 317 -4.00 -15.41 -4.97
N ASP A 318 -3.11 -16.16 -5.63
CA ASP A 318 -3.39 -17.46 -6.22
C ASP A 318 -2.26 -18.47 -5.97
N ARG A 319 -2.33 -19.63 -6.59
CA ARG A 319 -1.38 -20.74 -6.41
C ARG A 319 0.06 -20.42 -6.80
N THR A 320 0.24 -19.48 -7.69
CA THR A 320 1.55 -19.17 -8.27
C THR A 320 2.24 -18.03 -7.52
N GLY A 321 1.47 -17.20 -6.85
CA GLY A 321 1.95 -16.00 -6.16
C GLY A 321 0.97 -14.85 -6.31
N THR A 322 1.52 -13.69 -6.49
CA THR A 322 0.77 -12.46 -6.79
C THR A 322 0.76 -12.17 -8.31
N LYS A 323 1.17 -13.09 -9.15
CA LYS A 323 0.99 -13.20 -10.63
C LYS A 323 1.98 -14.25 -11.22
N ALA A 324 1.45 -15.30 -11.78
CA ALA A 324 1.99 -16.43 -12.57
C ALA A 324 3.51 -16.80 -12.59
N GLY A 325 3.81 -18.04 -12.16
CA GLY A 325 5.09 -18.75 -12.35
C GLY A 325 5.09 -20.18 -11.77
N ALA A 326 6.10 -20.99 -12.07
CA ALA A 326 6.16 -22.43 -11.81
C ALA A 326 6.57 -22.78 -10.36
N ALA A 327 5.98 -23.86 -9.81
CA ALA A 327 6.16 -24.28 -8.42
C ALA A 327 7.41 -25.14 -8.16
N THR A 328 8.17 -24.82 -7.13
CA THR A 328 9.23 -25.64 -6.52
C THR A 328 8.79 -26.07 -5.12
N THR A 329 9.01 -27.34 -4.75
CA THR A 329 8.57 -27.88 -3.46
C THR A 329 9.76 -27.95 -2.50
N VAL A 330 9.62 -27.40 -1.31
CA VAL A 330 10.55 -27.58 -0.19
C VAL A 330 9.83 -28.43 0.88
N GLU A 331 10.40 -29.57 1.23
CA GLU A 331 9.89 -30.46 2.27
C GLU A 331 10.54 -30.05 3.61
N MET A 332 9.76 -29.62 4.60
CA MET A 332 10.24 -29.36 5.96
C MET A 332 9.84 -30.50 6.90
N THR A 333 10.81 -31.01 7.64
CA THR A 333 10.58 -32.03 8.68
C THR A 333 10.41 -31.39 10.04
N ASN A 334 9.32 -31.71 10.71
CA ASN A 334 9.01 -31.23 12.06
C ASN A 334 9.69 -32.14 13.10
N LEU A 335 10.53 -31.58 13.98
CA LEU A 335 11.20 -32.29 15.08
C LEU A 335 10.62 -31.90 16.46
N GLY A 336 9.34 -31.48 16.53
CA GLY A 336 8.70 -31.05 17.78
C GLY A 336 7.70 -32.08 18.34
N PHE A 337 7.63 -32.20 19.66
CA PHE A 337 6.58 -32.93 20.38
C PHE A 337 5.31 -32.07 20.43
N GLY A 338 4.28 -32.44 19.69
CA GLY A 338 2.98 -31.78 19.63
C GLY A 338 2.58 -31.45 18.20
N ASP A 339 1.26 -31.28 17.95
CA ASP A 339 0.76 -30.84 16.65
C ASP A 339 1.17 -29.38 16.41
N PRO A 340 1.61 -29.01 15.19
CA PRO A 340 1.93 -27.63 14.86
C PRO A 340 0.68 -26.76 14.96
N PRO A 341 0.82 -25.46 15.33
CA PRO A 341 -0.30 -24.54 15.26
C PRO A 341 -0.87 -24.49 13.83
N ALA A 342 -2.19 -24.34 13.73
CA ALA A 342 -2.87 -24.21 12.44
C ALA A 342 -3.52 -22.82 12.33
N VAL A 343 -3.35 -22.18 11.19
CA VAL A 343 -3.98 -20.89 10.87
C VAL A 343 -4.65 -21.02 9.51
N THR A 344 -5.98 -21.16 9.52
CA THR A 344 -6.79 -21.19 8.30
C THR A 344 -7.49 -19.85 8.14
N LEU A 345 -7.21 -19.13 7.06
CA LEU A 345 -7.83 -17.84 6.75
C LEU A 345 -9.23 -18.07 6.15
N ASP A 346 -10.16 -18.54 6.99
CA ASP A 346 -11.53 -18.93 6.63
C ASP A 346 -12.61 -17.93 7.10
N ARG A 347 -12.17 -16.79 7.63
CA ARG A 347 -12.98 -15.66 8.10
C ARG A 347 -12.18 -14.37 7.98
N PRO A 348 -12.75 -13.17 8.24
CA PRO A 348 -12.07 -11.90 8.03
C PRO A 348 -10.69 -11.82 8.69
N PHE A 349 -9.70 -11.35 7.93
CA PHE A 349 -8.30 -11.28 8.35
C PHE A 349 -7.59 -10.04 7.78
N VAL A 350 -6.50 -9.66 8.42
CA VAL A 350 -5.56 -8.64 7.94
C VAL A 350 -4.41 -9.32 7.22
N TYR A 351 -3.93 -8.73 6.14
CA TYR A 351 -2.76 -9.23 5.41
C TYR A 351 -1.85 -8.08 4.97
N MET A 352 -0.60 -8.43 4.71
CA MET A 352 0.44 -7.49 4.29
C MET A 352 1.36 -8.13 3.26
N ILE A 353 1.87 -7.31 2.36
CA ILE A 353 3.08 -7.61 1.61
C ILE A 353 4.22 -6.81 2.26
N LEU A 354 5.21 -7.51 2.76
CA LEU A 354 6.30 -6.97 3.55
C LEU A 354 7.58 -6.84 2.71
N ASP A 355 8.30 -5.76 2.90
CA ASP A 355 9.73 -5.70 2.62
C ASP A 355 10.50 -6.41 3.75
N ASN A 356 11.14 -7.52 3.45
CA ASN A 356 11.82 -8.33 4.46
C ASN A 356 13.07 -7.66 5.04
N ALA A 357 13.63 -6.65 4.38
CA ALA A 357 14.79 -5.93 4.88
C ALA A 357 14.44 -4.99 6.04
N THR A 358 13.22 -4.45 6.04
CA THR A 358 12.77 -3.44 7.01
C THR A 358 11.60 -3.90 7.88
N GLY A 359 10.87 -4.92 7.46
CA GLY A 359 9.60 -5.32 8.07
C GLY A 359 8.43 -4.38 7.76
N LEU A 360 8.64 -3.39 6.89
CA LEU A 360 7.58 -2.42 6.54
C LEU A 360 6.59 -3.01 5.53
N PRO A 361 5.30 -2.73 5.68
CA PRO A 361 4.31 -3.13 4.70
C PRO A 361 4.39 -2.25 3.43
N ILE A 362 4.62 -2.89 2.30
CA ILE A 362 4.46 -2.27 0.97
C ILE A 362 2.97 -2.15 0.62
N LEU A 363 2.22 -3.18 0.96
CA LEU A 363 0.76 -3.25 0.88
C LEU A 363 0.22 -3.77 2.21
N ILE A 364 -0.90 -3.24 2.65
CA ILE A 364 -1.65 -3.71 3.83
C ILE A 364 -3.13 -3.65 3.54
N GLY A 365 -3.85 -4.69 3.93
CA GLY A 365 -5.27 -4.79 3.67
C GLY A 365 -6.02 -5.68 4.65
N ALA A 366 -7.33 -5.70 4.49
CA ALA A 366 -8.23 -6.59 5.18
C ALA A 366 -9.19 -7.24 4.19
N VAL A 367 -9.41 -8.53 4.37
CA VAL A 367 -10.41 -9.30 3.61
C VAL A 367 -11.63 -9.48 4.51
N THR A 368 -12.76 -8.95 4.09
CA THR A 368 -14.06 -9.10 4.75
C THR A 368 -14.95 -10.11 4.03
N ASP A 369 -14.77 -10.26 2.72
CA ASP A 369 -15.40 -11.26 1.85
C ASP A 369 -14.43 -11.63 0.72
N ILE A 370 -14.48 -12.88 0.26
CA ILE A 370 -13.66 -13.36 -0.88
C ILE A 370 -14.36 -13.28 -2.23
N GLN A 371 -15.61 -12.86 -2.25
CA GLN A 371 -16.37 -12.50 -3.45
C GLN A 371 -16.40 -10.98 -3.54
N GLY A 372 -15.44 -10.43 -4.28
CA GLY A 372 -15.39 -9.02 -4.66
C GLY A 372 -15.53 -8.88 -6.16
#